data_3d5bfdb17e0fb315d78a835b53db1a63
#
_entry.id   3d5bfdb17e0fb315d78a835b53db1a63
#
_cell.length_a   1.000
_cell.length_b   1.000
_cell.length_c   1.000
_cell.angle_alpha   90.00
_cell.angle_beta   90.00
_cell.angle_gamma   90.00
#
_symmetry.space_group_name_H-M   'P 1'
#
loop_
_entity.id
_entity.type
_entity.pdbx_description
1 polymer ?
#
loop_
_entity_poly.entity_id
_entity_poly.type
_entity_poly.pdbx_seq_one_letter_code
_entity_poly.pdbx_strand_id
1 'polypeptide(L)'
;MKTEQLGPYTLSWPEGVFPLGADALALGRFATLRPRWRVCDLGTGSGVLLLLLAGREGTLTLQGIDRDPRSAQTARDNLARNGLAGEILTGDIRENYFTAGSQDLVIANPPYFPLGSGTSGGPARCEEHCALDELCAAAARLTRNGGRFALCHRPERLVDVVTSLRTHGLEPKRMKLVSHSPGHPPSLLLMEAVRQGRPGLEFVVE
;
A
#
# COMPACT_ATOMS: atom_id res chain seq x y z
N MET A 1 -18.05 -7.52 14.42
CA MET A 1 -17.56 -7.27 13.06
C MET A 1 -18.08 -5.93 12.60
N LYS A 2 -17.20 -5.03 12.18
CA LYS A 2 -17.56 -3.72 11.62
C LYS A 2 -17.59 -3.82 10.10
N THR A 3 -18.43 -3.00 9.45
CA THR A 3 -18.57 -3.01 7.98
C THR A 3 -18.63 -1.59 7.45
N GLU A 4 -18.11 -1.38 6.24
CA GLU A 4 -18.17 -0.11 5.54
C GLU A 4 -18.29 -0.32 4.03
N GLN A 5 -19.01 0.57 3.34
CA GLN A 5 -19.19 0.50 1.90
C GLN A 5 -18.05 1.20 1.16
N LEU A 6 -17.38 0.50 0.25
CA LEU A 6 -16.30 1.00 -0.60
C LEU A 6 -16.68 0.96 -2.07
N GLY A 7 -17.42 1.95 -2.54
CA GLY A 7 -17.97 1.92 -3.91
C GLY A 7 -18.87 0.69 -4.10
N PRO A 8 -18.58 -0.21 -5.07
CA PRO A 8 -19.38 -1.41 -5.28
C PRO A 8 -19.18 -2.50 -4.24
N TYR A 9 -18.16 -2.40 -3.38
CA TYR A 9 -17.76 -3.45 -2.47
C TYR A 9 -18.01 -3.12 -1.01
N THR A 10 -18.16 -4.14 -0.18
CA THR A 10 -18.30 -4.03 1.27
C THR A 10 -17.01 -4.51 1.95
N LEU A 11 -16.37 -3.66 2.72
CA LEU A 11 -15.28 -4.01 3.62
C LEU A 11 -15.83 -4.43 4.96
N SER A 12 -15.31 -5.53 5.53
CA SER A 12 -15.64 -5.98 6.88
C SER A 12 -14.35 -6.30 7.64
N TRP A 13 -14.31 -5.96 8.94
CA TRP A 13 -13.15 -6.31 9.78
C TRP A 13 -13.57 -6.60 11.21
N PRO A 14 -12.93 -7.58 11.87
CA PRO A 14 -13.12 -7.85 13.29
C PRO A 14 -12.38 -6.81 14.14
N GLU A 15 -12.68 -6.78 15.43
CA GLU A 15 -11.90 -6.00 16.38
C GLU A 15 -10.44 -6.48 16.41
N GLY A 16 -9.50 -5.54 16.47
CA GLY A 16 -8.05 -5.81 16.45
C GLY A 16 -7.42 -5.92 15.06
N VAL A 17 -8.21 -5.96 13.98
CA VAL A 17 -7.71 -5.76 12.61
C VAL A 17 -7.82 -4.27 12.27
N PHE A 18 -6.83 -3.75 11.54
CA PHE A 18 -6.76 -2.32 11.21
C PHE A 18 -7.99 -1.89 10.38
N PRO A 19 -8.72 -0.84 10.81
CA PRO A 19 -9.90 -0.36 10.11
C PRO A 19 -9.54 0.40 8.83
N LEU A 20 -10.56 0.76 8.04
CA LEU A 20 -10.41 1.72 6.95
C LEU A 20 -9.86 3.05 7.49
N GLY A 21 -8.76 3.50 6.91
CA GLY A 21 -8.16 4.81 7.18
C GLY A 21 -8.26 5.74 5.98
N ALA A 22 -8.28 7.06 6.23
CA ALA A 22 -8.25 8.08 5.18
C ALA A 22 -7.03 7.92 4.26
N ASP A 23 -5.91 7.44 4.82
CA ASP A 23 -4.65 7.20 4.11
C ASP A 23 -4.81 6.13 3.01
N ALA A 24 -5.50 5.01 3.34
CA ALA A 24 -5.79 3.96 2.37
C ALA A 24 -6.70 4.47 1.25
N LEU A 25 -7.73 5.29 1.57
CA LEU A 25 -8.59 5.92 0.57
C LEU A 25 -7.81 6.85 -0.35
N ALA A 26 -6.95 7.69 0.21
CA ALA A 26 -6.12 8.62 -0.55
C ALA A 26 -5.13 7.87 -1.45
N LEU A 27 -4.43 6.87 -0.92
CA LEU A 27 -3.49 6.05 -1.67
C LEU A 27 -4.17 5.25 -2.78
N GLY A 28 -5.31 4.61 -2.46
CA GLY A 28 -6.09 3.85 -3.43
C GLY A 28 -6.61 4.71 -4.60
N ARG A 29 -6.91 6.00 -4.37
CA ARG A 29 -7.27 6.96 -5.44
C ARG A 29 -6.06 7.44 -6.22
N PHE A 30 -4.93 7.65 -5.55
CA PHE A 30 -3.70 8.18 -6.13
C PHE A 30 -2.99 7.20 -7.05
N ALA A 31 -2.95 5.91 -6.71
CA ALA A 31 -2.22 4.90 -7.45
C ALA A 31 -2.66 4.83 -8.93
N THR A 32 -1.69 4.77 -9.83
CA THR A 32 -1.92 4.54 -11.27
C THR A 32 -2.39 3.10 -11.50
N LEU A 33 -3.46 2.94 -12.29
CA LEU A 33 -3.97 1.63 -12.71
C LEU A 33 -4.11 1.56 -14.23
N ARG A 34 -3.99 0.33 -14.75
CA ARG A 34 -4.35 -0.01 -16.12
C ARG A 34 -5.04 -1.37 -16.17
N PRO A 35 -5.89 -1.62 -17.18
CA PRO A 35 -6.55 -2.91 -17.35
C PRO A 35 -5.58 -4.08 -17.33
N ARG A 36 -5.99 -5.17 -16.68
CA ARG A 36 -5.28 -6.46 -16.61
C ARG A 36 -3.93 -6.41 -15.87
N TRP A 37 -3.65 -5.34 -15.12
CA TRP A 37 -2.45 -5.30 -14.30
C TRP A 37 -2.50 -6.31 -13.15
N ARG A 38 -1.34 -6.84 -12.84
CA ARG A 38 -1.09 -7.65 -11.64
C ARG A 38 -0.70 -6.69 -10.51
N VAL A 39 -1.46 -6.73 -9.44
CA VAL A 39 -1.30 -5.84 -8.29
C VAL A 39 -0.99 -6.66 -7.05
N CYS A 40 0.02 -6.25 -6.28
CA CYS A 40 0.35 -6.86 -5.00
C CYS A 40 0.33 -5.80 -3.89
N ASP A 41 -0.44 -6.06 -2.82
CA ASP A 41 -0.54 -5.23 -1.62
C ASP A 41 0.34 -5.80 -0.51
N LEU A 42 1.39 -5.05 -0.11
CA LEU A 42 2.33 -5.44 0.94
C LEU A 42 1.87 -4.93 2.30
N GLY A 43 1.56 -5.84 3.22
CA GLY A 43 0.90 -5.53 4.47
C GLY A 43 -0.60 -5.26 4.24
N THR A 44 -1.27 -6.20 3.56
CA THR A 44 -2.63 -5.98 3.02
C THR A 44 -3.70 -5.75 4.09
N GLY A 45 -3.44 -6.09 5.35
CA GLY A 45 -4.40 -5.90 6.43
C GLY A 45 -5.74 -6.58 6.14
N SER A 46 -6.81 -5.81 6.13
CA SER A 46 -8.15 -6.28 5.78
C SER A 46 -8.42 -6.38 4.26
N GLY A 47 -7.44 -6.11 3.41
CA GLY A 47 -7.59 -6.11 1.96
C GLY A 47 -8.22 -4.82 1.40
N VAL A 48 -8.24 -3.75 2.19
CA VAL A 48 -8.89 -2.49 1.83
C VAL A 48 -8.36 -1.89 0.53
N LEU A 49 -7.04 -1.87 0.33
CA LEU A 49 -6.44 -1.33 -0.90
C LEU A 49 -6.83 -2.19 -2.10
N LEU A 50 -6.85 -3.50 -1.98
CA LEU A 50 -7.25 -4.40 -3.07
C LEU A 50 -8.71 -4.16 -3.49
N LEU A 51 -9.63 -3.99 -2.52
CA LEU A 51 -11.03 -3.64 -2.83
C LEU A 51 -11.15 -2.28 -3.52
N LEU A 52 -10.43 -1.25 -3.03
CA LEU A 52 -10.43 0.08 -3.64
C LEU A 52 -9.91 0.05 -5.08
N LEU A 53 -8.83 -0.69 -5.34
CA LEU A 53 -8.25 -0.81 -6.67
C LEU A 53 -9.17 -1.61 -7.61
N ALA A 54 -9.74 -2.72 -7.15
CA ALA A 54 -10.71 -3.51 -7.92
C ALA A 54 -11.99 -2.71 -8.26
N GLY A 55 -12.43 -1.81 -7.37
CA GLY A 55 -13.55 -0.91 -7.62
C GLY A 55 -13.28 0.13 -8.71
N ARG A 56 -12.00 0.44 -8.95
CA ARG A 56 -11.56 1.37 -10.01
C ARG A 56 -11.28 0.66 -11.34
N GLU A 57 -10.81 -0.58 -11.28
CA GLU A 57 -10.47 -1.39 -12.45
C GLU A 57 -10.73 -2.87 -12.16
N GLY A 58 -11.82 -3.39 -12.70
CA GLY A 58 -12.32 -4.74 -12.40
C GLY A 58 -11.53 -5.89 -13.05
N THR A 59 -10.55 -5.60 -13.92
CA THR A 59 -9.78 -6.63 -14.64
C THR A 59 -8.41 -6.93 -14.02
N LEU A 60 -8.16 -6.42 -12.81
CA LEU A 60 -6.89 -6.64 -12.11
C LEU A 60 -6.74 -8.08 -11.63
N THR A 61 -5.50 -8.57 -11.62
CA THR A 61 -5.11 -9.76 -10.86
C THR A 61 -4.65 -9.31 -9.48
N LEU A 62 -5.39 -9.70 -8.44
CA LEU A 62 -5.18 -9.23 -7.07
C LEU A 62 -4.31 -10.21 -6.28
N GLN A 63 -3.25 -9.71 -5.68
CA GLN A 63 -2.41 -10.44 -4.75
C GLN A 63 -2.16 -9.58 -3.50
N GLY A 64 -1.93 -10.22 -2.37
CA GLY A 64 -1.58 -9.53 -1.13
C GLY A 64 -0.86 -10.42 -0.15
N ILE A 65 -0.14 -9.83 0.76
CA ILE A 65 0.56 -10.54 1.84
C ILE A 65 0.44 -9.74 3.14
N ASP A 66 0.24 -10.46 4.22
CA ASP A 66 0.30 -9.90 5.57
C ASP A 66 0.95 -10.90 6.52
N ARG A 67 1.77 -10.42 7.44
CA ARG A 67 2.41 -11.30 8.44
C ARG A 67 1.44 -11.77 9.53
N ASP A 68 0.40 -10.97 9.80
CA ASP A 68 -0.65 -11.35 10.75
C ASP A 68 -1.67 -12.29 10.08
N PRO A 69 -1.78 -13.55 10.54
CA PRO A 69 -2.72 -14.50 9.95
C PRO A 69 -4.19 -14.05 10.01
N ARG A 70 -4.57 -13.25 11.02
CA ARG A 70 -5.93 -12.72 11.17
C ARG A 70 -6.23 -11.66 10.13
N SER A 71 -5.28 -10.79 9.87
CA SER A 71 -5.35 -9.78 8.81
C SER A 71 -5.46 -10.44 7.44
N ALA A 72 -4.55 -11.37 7.13
CA ALA A 72 -4.57 -12.11 5.87
C ALA A 72 -5.87 -12.88 5.66
N GLN A 73 -6.41 -13.53 6.71
CA GLN A 73 -7.70 -14.19 6.61
C GLN A 73 -8.85 -13.21 6.37
N THR A 74 -8.84 -12.07 7.06
CA THR A 74 -9.84 -11.00 6.85
C THR A 74 -9.83 -10.50 5.40
N ALA A 75 -8.65 -10.34 4.80
CA ALA A 75 -8.52 -9.95 3.40
C ALA A 75 -9.10 -11.01 2.44
N ARG A 76 -8.81 -12.30 2.66
CA ARG A 76 -9.41 -13.40 1.88
C ARG A 76 -10.93 -13.38 1.95
N ASP A 77 -11.48 -13.25 3.17
CA ASP A 77 -12.92 -13.23 3.40
C ASP A 77 -13.58 -12.02 2.72
N ASN A 78 -12.93 -10.86 2.73
CA ASN A 78 -13.41 -9.67 2.06
C ASN A 78 -13.41 -9.82 0.53
N LEU A 79 -12.34 -10.36 -0.07
CA LEU A 79 -12.33 -10.63 -1.51
C LEU A 79 -13.44 -11.63 -1.88
N ALA A 80 -13.54 -12.76 -1.18
CA ALA A 80 -14.54 -13.79 -1.44
C ALA A 80 -15.98 -13.27 -1.30
N ARG A 81 -16.27 -12.48 -0.24
CA ARG A 81 -17.60 -11.87 0.00
C ARG A 81 -18.01 -10.93 -1.13
N ASN A 82 -17.07 -10.27 -1.75
CA ASN A 82 -17.31 -9.35 -2.87
C ASN A 82 -17.20 -10.02 -4.24
N GLY A 83 -17.08 -11.35 -4.31
CA GLY A 83 -16.97 -12.10 -5.56
C GLY A 83 -15.67 -11.85 -6.33
N LEU A 84 -14.62 -11.37 -5.65
CA LEU A 84 -13.32 -11.10 -6.24
C LEU A 84 -12.39 -12.29 -6.08
N ALA A 85 -11.74 -12.69 -7.17
CA ALA A 85 -10.64 -13.64 -7.13
C ALA A 85 -9.35 -12.91 -6.75
N GLY A 86 -8.57 -13.49 -5.82
CA GLY A 86 -7.27 -12.96 -5.43
C GLY A 86 -6.50 -13.96 -4.58
N GLU A 87 -5.19 -13.84 -4.59
CA GLU A 87 -4.27 -14.67 -3.81
C GLU A 87 -3.74 -13.87 -2.62
N ILE A 88 -4.14 -14.25 -1.40
CA ILE A 88 -3.65 -13.61 -0.18
C ILE A 88 -2.82 -14.61 0.62
N LEU A 89 -1.57 -14.26 0.89
CA LEU A 89 -0.65 -15.08 1.63
C LEU A 89 -0.47 -14.56 3.07
N THR A 90 -0.20 -15.48 3.97
CA THR A 90 0.27 -15.14 5.30
C THR A 90 1.78 -15.31 5.33
N GLY A 91 2.53 -14.24 5.57
CA GLY A 91 3.98 -14.31 5.54
C GLY A 91 4.66 -12.95 5.70
N ASP A 92 5.98 -12.99 5.76
CA ASP A 92 6.80 -11.80 5.86
C ASP A 92 7.18 -11.30 4.46
N ILE A 93 7.00 -10.01 4.19
CA ILE A 93 7.31 -9.40 2.88
C ILE A 93 8.78 -9.56 2.46
N ARG A 94 9.68 -9.81 3.42
CA ARG A 94 11.11 -10.05 3.18
C ARG A 94 11.38 -11.39 2.50
N GLU A 95 10.46 -12.32 2.59
CA GLU A 95 10.58 -13.65 2.01
C GLU A 95 10.06 -13.71 0.56
N ASN A 96 10.39 -14.80 -0.14
CA ASN A 96 10.15 -14.94 -1.58
C ASN A 96 8.87 -15.73 -1.87
N TYR A 97 7.71 -15.22 -1.47
CA TYR A 97 6.42 -15.88 -1.73
C TYR A 97 5.91 -15.68 -3.17
N PHE A 98 6.15 -14.51 -3.74
CA PHE A 98 5.73 -14.19 -5.11
C PHE A 98 6.94 -14.12 -6.05
N THR A 99 6.70 -14.41 -7.33
CA THR A 99 7.74 -14.36 -8.36
C THR A 99 8.30 -12.94 -8.51
N ALA A 100 9.61 -12.82 -8.48
CA ALA A 100 10.28 -11.54 -8.68
C ALA A 100 9.95 -10.94 -10.07
N GLY A 101 9.78 -9.61 -10.11
CA GLY A 101 9.49 -8.90 -11.35
C GLY A 101 8.15 -9.27 -12.00
N SER A 102 7.20 -9.81 -11.24
CA SER A 102 5.91 -10.24 -11.78
C SER A 102 4.79 -9.20 -11.66
N GLN A 103 4.97 -8.14 -10.86
CA GLN A 103 3.92 -7.19 -10.57
C GLN A 103 4.01 -5.94 -11.44
N ASP A 104 2.86 -5.50 -11.96
CA ASP A 104 2.73 -4.21 -12.64
C ASP A 104 2.65 -3.05 -11.65
N LEU A 105 1.95 -3.28 -10.53
CA LEU A 105 1.85 -2.37 -9.39
C LEU A 105 2.09 -3.15 -8.08
N VAL A 106 3.01 -2.65 -7.29
CA VAL A 106 3.07 -2.96 -5.85
C VAL A 106 2.52 -1.76 -5.11
N ILE A 107 1.74 -1.99 -4.06
CA ILE A 107 1.16 -0.93 -3.23
C ILE A 107 1.36 -1.26 -1.76
N ALA A 108 1.52 -0.26 -0.93
CA ALA A 108 1.63 -0.45 0.51
C ALA A 108 1.16 0.78 1.29
N ASN A 109 0.44 0.53 2.38
CA ASN A 109 0.15 1.51 3.43
C ASN A 109 0.84 1.07 4.72
N PRO A 110 2.16 1.30 4.85
CA PRO A 110 2.93 0.79 5.98
C PRO A 110 2.59 1.50 7.29
N PRO A 111 2.89 0.92 8.45
CA PRO A 111 2.85 1.63 9.71
C PRO A 111 3.88 2.76 9.74
N TYR A 112 3.49 3.97 10.24
CA TYR A 112 4.32 5.18 10.12
C TYR A 112 5.05 5.60 11.39
N PHE A 113 4.79 4.95 12.53
CA PHE A 113 5.31 5.42 13.81
C PHE A 113 6.63 4.72 14.15
N PRO A 114 7.70 5.48 14.43
CA PRO A 114 8.94 4.90 14.91
C PRO A 114 8.73 4.21 16.26
N LEU A 115 9.59 3.24 16.55
CA LEU A 115 9.70 2.59 17.85
C LEU A 115 9.70 3.63 18.99
N GLY A 116 8.83 3.45 19.99
CA GLY A 116 8.83 4.28 21.20
C GLY A 116 8.15 5.64 21.07
N SER A 117 7.43 5.93 19.98
CA SER A 117 6.75 7.23 19.80
C SER A 117 5.59 7.51 20.75
N GLY A 118 5.21 6.58 21.64
CA GLY A 118 4.19 6.78 22.68
C GLY A 118 2.78 7.12 22.19
N THR A 119 2.60 7.26 20.90
CA THR A 119 1.30 7.51 20.31
C THR A 119 0.53 6.21 20.19
N SER A 120 -0.74 6.23 20.53
CA SER A 120 -1.68 5.11 20.61
C SER A 120 -1.99 4.38 19.29
N GLY A 121 -1.00 4.24 18.43
CA GLY A 121 -1.05 3.37 17.26
C GLY A 121 -0.62 1.98 17.66
N GLY A 122 -1.55 1.02 17.71
CA GLY A 122 -1.25 -0.38 17.99
C GLY A 122 -0.16 -0.97 17.06
N PRO A 123 0.17 -2.27 17.18
CA PRO A 123 1.25 -2.94 16.43
C PRO A 123 1.22 -2.71 14.92
N ALA A 124 0.04 -2.46 14.35
CA ALA A 124 -0.15 -2.20 12.92
C ALA A 124 0.38 -0.83 12.45
N ARG A 125 0.77 0.07 13.36
CA ARG A 125 1.31 1.41 13.02
C ARG A 125 2.77 1.60 13.42
N CYS A 126 3.41 0.55 13.93
CA CYS A 126 4.79 0.61 14.39
C CYS A 126 5.75 0.15 13.28
N GLU A 127 6.75 0.95 12.93
CA GLU A 127 7.83 0.56 12.01
C GLU A 127 8.66 -0.65 12.52
N GLU A 128 8.43 -1.07 13.77
CA GLU A 128 9.08 -2.24 14.37
C GLU A 128 8.95 -3.51 13.53
N HIS A 129 7.84 -3.64 12.81
CA HIS A 129 7.52 -4.86 12.07
C HIS A 129 7.88 -4.82 10.59
N CYS A 130 8.14 -3.64 10.04
CA CYS A 130 8.58 -3.46 8.65
C CYS A 130 9.28 -2.11 8.52
N ALA A 131 10.59 -2.10 8.47
CA ALA A 131 11.34 -0.89 8.18
C ALA A 131 11.07 -0.44 6.73
N LEU A 132 11.09 0.87 6.50
CA LEU A 132 10.88 1.47 5.19
C LEU A 132 11.82 0.89 4.12
N ASP A 133 13.08 0.64 4.49
CA ASP A 133 14.07 0.09 3.57
C ASP A 133 13.75 -1.35 3.15
N GLU A 134 13.31 -2.20 4.10
CA GLU A 134 12.85 -3.57 3.82
C GLU A 134 11.62 -3.59 2.91
N LEU A 135 10.68 -2.65 3.12
CA LEU A 135 9.52 -2.47 2.27
C LEU A 135 9.91 -2.09 0.85
N CYS A 136 10.81 -1.11 0.69
CA CYS A 136 11.29 -0.68 -0.62
C CYS A 136 12.06 -1.80 -1.34
N ALA A 137 12.86 -2.59 -0.61
CA ALA A 137 13.55 -3.76 -1.15
C ALA A 137 12.57 -4.82 -1.66
N ALA A 138 11.56 -5.16 -0.85
CA ALA A 138 10.52 -6.12 -1.22
C ALA A 138 9.71 -5.64 -2.44
N ALA A 139 9.29 -4.37 -2.43
CA ALA A 139 8.57 -3.76 -3.55
C ALA A 139 9.41 -3.77 -4.83
N ALA A 140 10.69 -3.39 -4.75
CA ALA A 140 11.59 -3.41 -5.91
C ALA A 140 11.80 -4.82 -6.48
N ARG A 141 11.88 -5.83 -5.63
CA ARG A 141 12.00 -7.24 -6.04
C ARG A 141 10.77 -7.72 -6.80
N LEU A 142 9.57 -7.36 -6.34
CA LEU A 142 8.32 -7.81 -6.92
C LEU A 142 7.93 -7.04 -8.18
N THR A 143 8.23 -5.75 -8.23
CA THR A 143 7.87 -4.87 -9.34
C THR A 143 8.69 -5.20 -10.58
N ARG A 144 8.03 -5.42 -11.72
CA ARG A 144 8.73 -5.58 -13.01
C ARG A 144 9.41 -4.29 -13.44
N ASN A 145 10.37 -4.37 -14.36
CA ASN A 145 10.97 -3.17 -14.96
C ASN A 145 9.88 -2.31 -15.64
N GLY A 146 9.88 -1.01 -15.33
CA GLY A 146 8.84 -0.08 -15.76
C GLY A 146 7.51 -0.21 -15.01
N GLY A 147 7.37 -1.18 -14.10
CA GLY A 147 6.25 -1.30 -13.17
C GLY A 147 6.32 -0.22 -12.08
N ARG A 148 5.29 -0.14 -11.24
CA ARG A 148 5.11 0.93 -10.27
C ARG A 148 5.10 0.41 -8.85
N PHE A 149 5.58 1.24 -7.94
CA PHE A 149 5.38 1.09 -6.50
C PHE A 149 4.71 2.36 -5.96
N ALA A 150 3.56 2.20 -5.32
CA ALA A 150 2.83 3.28 -4.68
C ALA A 150 2.78 3.07 -3.17
N LEU A 151 3.10 4.11 -2.41
CA LEU A 151 3.02 4.08 -0.95
C LEU A 151 2.53 5.42 -0.40
N CYS A 152 2.03 5.38 0.83
CA CYS A 152 1.84 6.57 1.63
C CYS A 152 2.76 6.57 2.84
N HIS A 153 3.09 7.76 3.33
CA HIS A 153 3.93 7.96 4.50
C HIS A 153 3.67 9.32 5.14
N ARG A 154 4.35 9.61 6.23
CA ARG A 154 4.33 10.95 6.83
C ARG A 154 5.20 11.92 6.01
N PRO A 155 4.78 13.18 5.81
CA PRO A 155 5.54 14.17 5.05
C PRO A 155 6.95 14.43 5.58
N GLU A 156 7.14 14.34 6.89
CA GLU A 156 8.44 14.52 7.56
C GLU A 156 9.48 13.47 7.15
N ARG A 157 9.01 12.33 6.65
CA ARG A 157 9.88 11.23 6.18
C ARG A 157 10.13 11.27 4.66
N LEU A 158 9.78 12.37 3.99
CA LEU A 158 9.93 12.51 2.55
C LEU A 158 11.36 12.18 2.07
N VAL A 159 12.38 12.70 2.75
CA VAL A 159 13.78 12.46 2.36
C VAL A 159 14.15 10.99 2.52
N ASP A 160 13.73 10.36 3.62
CA ASP A 160 13.98 8.93 3.84
C ASP A 160 13.27 8.06 2.80
N VAL A 161 12.01 8.37 2.48
CA VAL A 161 11.23 7.68 1.45
C VAL A 161 11.93 7.77 0.08
N VAL A 162 12.33 8.96 -0.35
CA VAL A 162 13.03 9.17 -1.63
C VAL A 162 14.37 8.43 -1.64
N THR A 163 15.12 8.50 -0.55
CA THR A 163 16.42 7.83 -0.43
C THR A 163 16.26 6.32 -0.54
N SER A 164 15.38 5.71 0.26
CA SER A 164 15.16 4.28 0.24
C SER A 164 14.63 3.79 -1.12
N LEU A 165 13.67 4.49 -1.72
CA LEU A 165 13.19 4.17 -3.06
C LEU A 165 14.33 4.11 -4.08
N ARG A 166 15.17 5.15 -4.14
CA ARG A 166 16.27 5.22 -5.12
C ARG A 166 17.36 4.21 -4.85
N THR A 167 17.68 3.91 -3.58
CA THR A 167 18.61 2.85 -3.19
C THR A 167 18.23 1.50 -3.79
N HIS A 168 16.93 1.23 -3.87
CA HIS A 168 16.41 -0.01 -4.43
C HIS A 168 16.01 0.08 -5.93
N GLY A 169 16.40 1.16 -6.62
CA GLY A 169 16.15 1.33 -8.06
C GLY A 169 14.67 1.60 -8.40
N LEU A 170 13.94 2.17 -7.46
CA LEU A 170 12.58 2.69 -7.63
C LEU A 170 12.68 4.22 -7.76
N GLU A 171 12.57 4.76 -8.95
CA GLU A 171 12.68 6.20 -9.18
C GLU A 171 11.34 6.89 -8.91
N PRO A 172 11.27 7.87 -7.98
CA PRO A 172 10.07 8.65 -7.70
C PRO A 172 9.56 9.36 -8.95
N LYS A 173 8.27 9.23 -9.26
CA LYS A 173 7.66 9.78 -10.47
C LYS A 173 6.47 10.68 -10.21
N ARG A 174 5.71 10.42 -9.17
CA ARG A 174 4.56 11.24 -8.80
C ARG A 174 4.50 11.37 -7.30
N MET A 175 4.22 12.58 -6.83
CA MET A 175 4.08 12.89 -5.41
C MET A 175 2.87 13.79 -5.18
N LYS A 176 2.15 13.55 -4.09
CA LYS A 176 1.09 14.42 -3.59
C LYS A 176 1.22 14.57 -2.08
N LEU A 177 1.08 15.80 -1.61
CA LEU A 177 0.91 16.10 -0.19
C LEU A 177 -0.58 16.35 0.09
N VAL A 178 -1.11 15.68 1.11
CA VAL A 178 -2.52 15.79 1.49
C VAL A 178 -2.62 16.44 2.87
N SER A 179 -3.45 17.47 2.99
CA SER A 179 -3.80 18.13 4.24
C SER A 179 -5.21 17.73 4.68
N HIS A 180 -5.47 17.69 5.97
CA HIS A 180 -6.83 17.42 6.48
C HIS A 180 -7.82 18.53 6.14
N SER A 181 -7.34 19.78 6.04
CA SER A 181 -8.17 20.92 5.64
C SER A 181 -7.30 22.03 5.03
N PRO A 182 -7.90 22.93 4.22
CA PRO A 182 -7.18 24.07 3.66
C PRO A 182 -6.45 24.89 4.71
N GLY A 183 -5.22 25.29 4.43
CA GLY A 183 -4.39 26.09 5.34
C GLY A 183 -3.68 25.31 6.44
N HIS A 184 -3.89 24.03 6.59
CA HIS A 184 -3.14 23.18 7.52
C HIS A 184 -1.92 22.54 6.84
N PRO A 185 -0.83 22.30 7.58
CA PRO A 185 0.30 21.55 7.06
C PRO A 185 -0.13 20.18 6.54
N PRO A 186 0.54 19.65 5.51
CA PRO A 186 0.30 18.30 5.04
C PRO A 186 0.50 17.26 6.14
N SER A 187 -0.40 16.30 6.22
CA SER A 187 -0.36 15.19 7.18
C SER A 187 -0.05 13.85 6.51
N LEU A 188 -0.17 13.78 5.19
CA LEU A 188 0.07 12.57 4.42
C LEU A 188 0.88 12.88 3.16
N LEU A 189 1.89 12.05 2.92
CA LEU A 189 2.66 11.97 1.68
C LEU A 189 2.17 10.77 0.88
N LEU A 190 1.80 10.97 -0.37
CA LEU A 190 1.58 9.93 -1.36
C LEU A 190 2.72 9.96 -2.35
N MET A 191 3.34 8.80 -2.59
CA MET A 191 4.46 8.66 -3.50
C MET A 191 4.24 7.49 -4.44
N GLU A 192 4.52 7.69 -5.74
CA GLU A 192 4.56 6.62 -6.72
C GLU A 192 5.89 6.66 -7.44
N ALA A 193 6.59 5.52 -7.44
CA ALA A 193 7.89 5.33 -8.07
C ALA A 193 7.79 4.31 -9.21
N VAL A 194 8.74 4.35 -10.13
CA VAL A 194 8.84 3.41 -11.27
C VAL A 194 10.14 2.62 -11.16
N ARG A 195 10.02 1.30 -11.25
CA ARG A 195 11.18 0.40 -11.26
C ARG A 195 12.08 0.69 -12.45
N GLN A 196 13.36 1.03 -12.18
CA GLN A 196 14.35 1.46 -13.17
C GLN A 196 13.87 2.63 -14.06
N GLY A 197 13.07 3.53 -13.46
CA GLY A 197 12.62 4.76 -14.12
C GLY A 197 13.75 5.75 -14.35
N ARG A 198 13.58 6.62 -15.36
CA ARG A 198 14.47 7.78 -15.55
C ARG A 198 14.10 8.88 -14.53
N PRO A 199 15.03 9.76 -14.13
CA PRO A 199 14.72 10.89 -13.26
C PRO A 199 13.57 11.77 -13.77
N GLY A 200 12.90 12.44 -12.85
CA GLY A 200 11.80 13.37 -13.13
C GLY A 200 10.58 13.07 -12.25
N LEU A 201 10.31 13.98 -11.31
CA LEU A 201 9.22 13.91 -10.33
C LEU A 201 8.13 14.93 -10.68
N GLU A 202 6.90 14.47 -10.78
CA GLU A 202 5.71 15.29 -10.96
C GLU A 202 5.02 15.51 -9.60
N PHE A 203 4.68 16.76 -9.30
CA PHE A 203 3.83 17.12 -8.17
C PHE A 203 2.37 17.11 -8.63
N VAL A 204 1.57 16.23 -8.03
CA VAL A 204 0.12 16.19 -8.28
C VAL A 204 -0.53 17.24 -7.39
N VAL A 205 -0.98 18.34 -7.98
CA VAL A 205 -1.78 19.40 -7.33
C VAL A 205 -3.26 19.13 -7.59
N GLU A 206 -4.10 19.43 -6.60
CA GLU A 206 -5.56 19.47 -6.77
C GLU A 206 -6.02 20.81 -7.26
#